data_e7770a67bf089aa1d55fc2e50e02ea4e
#
_entry.id   e7770a67bf089aa1d55fc2e50e02ea4e
#
_cell.length_a   1.000
_cell.length_b   1.000
_cell.length_c   1.000
_cell.angle_alpha   90.00
_cell.angle_beta   90.00
_cell.angle_gamma   90.00
#
_symmetry.space_group_name_H-M   'P 1'
#
loop_
_entity.id
_entity.type
_entity.pdbx_description
1 polymer ?
#
loop_
_entity_poly.entity_id
_entity_poly.type
_entity_poly.pdbx_seq_one_letter_code
_entity_poly.pdbx_strand_id
1 'polypeptide(L)'
;MKQYTTPEQTAKLIELGFEKPKMAAPALKWVDGEPTFEPQYTIGELIEMLPRVYIKCEIVYVLNIEAWDNHKGWDVQYFDGIGTIAHYTPANELIDALWVMIVKLKEEGVI
;
A
#
# COMPACT_ATOMS: atom_id res chain seq x y z
N MET A 1 -9.52 -10.31 6.54
CA MET A 1 -8.56 -9.45 5.79
C MET A 1 -8.11 -8.30 6.67
N LYS A 2 -6.83 -8.07 6.69
CA LYS A 2 -6.24 -6.97 7.45
C LYS A 2 -6.64 -5.63 6.82
N GLN A 3 -7.14 -4.68 7.64
CA GLN A 3 -7.69 -3.41 7.17
C GLN A 3 -6.73 -2.22 7.33
N TYR A 4 -5.69 -2.36 8.13
CA TYR A 4 -4.79 -1.27 8.52
C TYR A 4 -3.33 -1.69 8.44
N THR A 5 -2.46 -0.72 8.19
CA THR A 5 -1.01 -0.94 8.31
C THR A 5 -0.63 -1.23 9.76
N THR A 6 0.47 -1.98 9.94
CA THR A 6 1.06 -2.15 11.27
C THR A 6 1.75 -0.84 11.71
N PRO A 7 2.07 -0.67 13.01
CA PRO A 7 2.85 0.49 13.46
C PRO A 7 4.17 0.64 12.71
N GLU A 8 4.85 -0.45 12.42
CA GLU A 8 6.13 -0.44 11.69
C GLU A 8 5.94 0.00 10.23
N GLN A 9 4.91 -0.49 9.56
CA GLN A 9 4.57 -0.08 8.21
C GLN A 9 4.20 1.40 8.16
N THR A 10 3.41 1.87 9.11
CA THR A 10 3.03 3.27 9.24
C THR A 10 4.25 4.17 9.43
N ALA A 11 5.14 3.79 10.34
CA ALA A 11 6.37 4.55 10.61
C ALA A 11 7.25 4.66 9.37
N LYS A 12 7.37 3.59 8.59
CA LYS A 12 8.17 3.60 7.36
C LYS A 12 7.62 4.59 6.33
N LEU A 13 6.30 4.64 6.14
CA LEU A 13 5.68 5.58 5.21
C LEU A 13 5.87 7.03 5.65
N ILE A 14 5.74 7.31 6.94
CA ILE A 14 6.00 8.65 7.48
C ILE A 14 7.47 9.03 7.29
N GLU A 15 8.39 8.11 7.53
CA GLU A 15 9.83 8.32 7.29
C GLU A 15 10.12 8.64 5.83
N LEU A 16 9.39 8.02 4.90
CA LEU A 16 9.53 8.28 3.46
C LEU A 16 8.93 9.61 3.01
N GLY A 17 8.28 10.35 3.89
CA GLY A 17 7.75 11.67 3.61
C GLY A 17 6.24 11.73 3.33
N PHE A 18 5.52 10.64 3.51
CA PHE A 18 4.06 10.66 3.38
C PHE A 18 3.41 11.36 4.56
N GLU A 19 2.26 11.99 4.34
CA GLU A 19 1.48 12.60 5.41
C GLU A 19 1.02 11.54 6.41
N LYS A 20 0.89 11.95 7.68
CA LYS A 20 0.37 11.06 8.73
C LYS A 20 -1.05 10.61 8.37
N PRO A 21 -1.44 9.38 8.79
CA PRO A 21 -2.80 8.90 8.56
C PRO A 21 -3.84 9.89 9.11
N LYS A 22 -4.88 10.12 8.33
CA LYS A 22 -5.94 11.06 8.69
C LYS A 22 -6.95 10.47 9.66
N MET A 23 -7.08 9.15 9.65
CA MET A 23 -8.03 8.44 10.51
C MET A 23 -7.28 7.65 11.58
N ALA A 24 -7.72 7.79 12.82
CA ALA A 24 -7.23 6.92 13.88
C ALA A 24 -7.78 5.53 13.64
N ALA A 25 -6.92 4.58 13.32
CA ALA A 25 -7.32 3.19 13.32
C ALA A 25 -7.63 2.78 14.77
N PRO A 26 -8.54 1.83 14.98
CA PRO A 26 -8.90 1.38 16.32
C PRO A 26 -7.82 0.46 16.93
N ALA A 27 -6.55 0.72 16.66
CA ALA A 27 -5.46 0.00 17.31
C ALA A 27 -5.27 0.58 18.71
N LEU A 28 -5.77 -0.13 19.69
CA LEU A 28 -5.63 0.24 21.10
C LEU A 28 -4.27 -0.23 21.61
N LYS A 29 -3.45 0.72 22.01
CA LYS A 29 -2.16 0.43 22.66
C LYS A 29 -2.21 0.95 24.08
N TRP A 30 -1.79 0.15 25.04
CA TRP A 30 -1.71 0.56 26.43
C TRP A 30 -0.33 1.13 26.73
N VAL A 31 -0.30 2.40 27.13
CA VAL A 31 0.93 3.07 27.55
C VAL A 31 0.71 3.60 28.96
N ASP A 32 1.54 3.18 29.89
CA ASP A 32 1.46 3.58 31.31
C ASP A 32 0.07 3.38 31.94
N GLY A 33 -0.62 2.30 31.53
CA GLY A 33 -1.95 1.97 32.04
C GLY A 33 -3.09 2.73 31.39
N GLU A 34 -2.82 3.58 30.40
CA GLU A 34 -3.84 4.32 29.65
C GLU A 34 -3.96 3.84 28.22
N PRO A 35 -5.20 3.77 27.67
CA PRO A 35 -5.39 3.41 26.28
C PRO A 35 -4.99 4.57 25.36
N THR A 36 -4.15 4.27 24.37
CA THR A 36 -3.76 5.22 23.32
C THR A 36 -4.12 4.64 21.95
N PHE A 37 -4.53 5.52 21.03
CA PHE A 37 -4.81 5.13 19.65
C PHE A 37 -3.64 5.59 18.76
N GLU A 38 -3.02 4.64 18.05
CA GLU A 38 -2.02 4.97 17.07
C GLU A 38 -2.67 5.11 15.71
N PRO A 39 -2.45 6.23 14.98
CA PRO A 39 -2.97 6.37 13.64
C PRO A 39 -2.30 5.34 12.72
N GLN A 40 -3.11 4.71 11.87
CA GLN A 40 -2.66 3.73 10.89
C GLN A 40 -3.35 4.02 9.56
N TYR A 41 -2.65 3.70 8.45
CA TYR A 41 -3.23 3.89 7.13
C TYR A 41 -4.24 2.79 6.82
N THR A 42 -5.35 3.18 6.20
CA THR A 42 -6.35 2.24 5.67
C THR A 42 -5.95 1.79 4.26
N ILE A 43 -6.60 0.73 3.77
CA ILE A 43 -6.47 0.28 2.37
C ILE A 43 -6.78 1.44 1.41
N GLY A 44 -7.86 2.19 1.67
CA GLY A 44 -8.24 3.32 0.83
C GLY A 44 -7.18 4.40 0.77
N GLU A 45 -6.57 4.75 1.90
CA GLU A 45 -5.49 5.73 1.93
C GLU A 45 -4.27 5.26 1.15
N LEU A 46 -3.91 3.97 1.25
CA LEU A 46 -2.79 3.41 0.50
C LEU A 46 -3.06 3.44 -1.01
N ILE A 47 -4.28 3.10 -1.44
CA ILE A 47 -4.66 3.17 -2.85
C ILE A 47 -4.54 4.61 -3.37
N GLU A 48 -4.95 5.60 -2.59
CA GLU A 48 -4.83 7.02 -2.96
C GLU A 48 -3.37 7.48 -3.12
N MET A 49 -2.43 6.86 -2.44
CA MET A 49 -1.01 7.17 -2.57
C MET A 49 -0.40 6.68 -3.89
N LEU A 50 -1.03 5.68 -4.51
CA LEU A 50 -0.54 5.07 -5.75
C LEU A 50 -1.08 5.83 -6.96
N PRO A 51 -0.23 6.19 -7.94
CA PRO A 51 -0.73 6.77 -9.19
C PRO A 51 -1.56 5.72 -9.93
N ARG A 52 -2.66 6.16 -10.54
CA ARG A 52 -3.51 5.27 -11.34
C ARG A 52 -2.82 4.85 -12.64
N VAL A 53 -1.94 5.69 -13.14
CA VAL A 53 -1.23 5.52 -14.40
C VAL A 53 0.26 5.75 -14.16
N TYR A 54 1.06 4.88 -14.73
CA TYR A 54 2.51 4.97 -14.70
C TYR A 54 3.04 4.90 -16.13
N ILE A 55 3.84 5.87 -16.54
CA ILE A 55 4.39 5.93 -17.89
C ILE A 55 5.89 5.70 -17.83
N LYS A 56 6.38 4.72 -18.59
CA LYS A 56 7.80 4.42 -18.70
C LYS A 56 8.11 4.03 -20.16
N CYS A 57 9.12 4.68 -20.75
CA CYS A 57 9.52 4.41 -22.15
C CYS A 57 8.35 4.49 -23.14
N GLU A 58 7.50 5.50 -22.96
CA GLU A 58 6.29 5.74 -23.78
C GLU A 58 5.20 4.67 -23.64
N ILE A 59 5.38 3.71 -22.75
CA ILE A 59 4.36 2.70 -22.45
C ILE A 59 3.55 3.16 -21.24
N VAL A 60 2.23 3.08 -21.39
CA VAL A 60 1.29 3.43 -20.32
C VAL A 60 0.91 2.17 -19.55
N TYR A 61 1.16 2.19 -18.25
CA TYR A 61 0.78 1.11 -17.34
C TYR A 61 -0.33 1.60 -16.42
N VAL A 62 -1.30 0.75 -16.17
CA VAL A 62 -2.45 1.07 -15.30
C VAL A 62 -2.36 0.23 -14.03
N LEU A 63 -2.67 0.85 -12.89
CA LEU A 63 -2.75 0.15 -11.62
C LEU A 63 -3.85 -0.91 -11.68
N ASN A 64 -3.47 -2.15 -11.36
CA ASN A 64 -4.38 -3.29 -11.34
C ASN A 64 -4.25 -3.99 -9.99
N ILE A 65 -5.38 -4.26 -9.35
CA ILE A 65 -5.45 -4.96 -8.07
C ILE A 65 -6.37 -6.15 -8.29
N GLU A 66 -5.83 -7.37 -8.13
CA GLU A 66 -6.57 -8.61 -8.35
C GLU A 66 -6.45 -9.57 -7.17
N ALA A 67 -7.56 -10.20 -6.81
CA ALA A 67 -7.55 -11.29 -5.86
C ALA A 67 -7.16 -12.59 -6.57
N TRP A 68 -6.41 -13.45 -5.86
CA TRP A 68 -6.09 -14.78 -6.40
C TRP A 68 -7.36 -15.65 -6.51
N ASP A 69 -7.36 -16.57 -7.46
CA ASP A 69 -8.50 -17.48 -7.68
C ASP A 69 -8.88 -18.29 -6.43
N ASN A 70 -7.92 -18.63 -5.59
CA ASN A 70 -8.15 -19.34 -4.35
C ASN A 70 -8.57 -18.44 -3.18
N HIS A 71 -8.71 -17.14 -3.40
CA HIS A 71 -9.04 -16.11 -2.41
C HIS A 71 -8.08 -16.03 -1.22
N LYS A 72 -6.83 -16.49 -1.38
CA LYS A 72 -5.82 -16.51 -0.31
C LYS A 72 -4.77 -15.41 -0.44
N GLY A 73 -4.90 -14.54 -1.41
CA GLY A 73 -3.96 -13.46 -1.62
C GLY A 73 -4.35 -12.51 -2.72
N TRP A 74 -3.47 -11.55 -2.96
CA TRP A 74 -3.72 -10.43 -3.86
C TRP A 74 -2.47 -10.11 -4.68
N ASP A 75 -2.72 -9.64 -5.90
CA ASP A 75 -1.69 -9.05 -6.75
C ASP A 75 -1.95 -7.55 -6.88
N VAL A 76 -0.93 -6.75 -6.66
CA VAL A 76 -0.93 -5.31 -6.97
C VAL A 76 0.14 -5.10 -8.04
N GLN A 77 -0.25 -4.56 -9.17
CA GLN A 77 0.65 -4.46 -10.32
C GLN A 77 0.33 -3.26 -11.20
N TYR A 78 1.31 -2.87 -12.01
CA TYR A 78 1.12 -1.92 -13.10
C TYR A 78 1.24 -2.68 -14.41
N PHE A 79 0.15 -2.71 -15.17
CA PHE A 79 -0.03 -3.57 -16.33
C PHE A 79 -0.40 -2.73 -17.57
N ASP A 80 0.17 -3.07 -18.73
CA ASP A 80 -0.07 -2.33 -19.97
C ASP A 80 -1.29 -2.81 -20.77
N GLY A 81 -1.95 -3.86 -20.32
CA GLY A 81 -3.13 -4.42 -20.98
C GLY A 81 -2.82 -5.46 -22.06
N ILE A 82 -1.55 -5.62 -22.45
CA ILE A 82 -1.16 -6.53 -23.54
C ILE A 82 -0.05 -7.52 -23.16
N GLY A 83 0.29 -7.61 -21.87
CA GLY A 83 1.19 -8.65 -21.39
C GLY A 83 2.44 -8.18 -20.66
N THR A 84 2.69 -6.86 -20.56
CA THR A 84 3.85 -6.34 -19.87
C THR A 84 3.47 -5.79 -18.50
N ILE A 85 4.21 -6.19 -17.48
CA ILE A 85 4.05 -5.75 -16.11
C ILE A 85 5.30 -4.96 -15.72
N ALA A 86 5.13 -3.70 -15.29
CA ALA A 86 6.24 -2.85 -14.87
C ALA A 86 6.66 -3.11 -13.43
N HIS A 87 5.68 -3.29 -12.55
CA HIS A 87 5.88 -3.57 -11.12
C HIS A 87 4.85 -4.58 -10.67
N TYR A 88 5.26 -5.51 -9.81
CA TYR A 88 4.40 -6.60 -9.35
C TYR A 88 4.68 -6.89 -7.88
N THR A 89 3.66 -6.81 -7.06
CA THR A 89 3.77 -7.13 -5.63
C THR A 89 2.65 -8.06 -5.20
N PRO A 90 2.95 -9.37 -5.03
CA PRO A 90 1.99 -10.31 -4.48
C PRO A 90 2.07 -10.35 -2.97
N ALA A 91 0.95 -10.55 -2.29
CA ALA A 91 0.91 -10.80 -0.85
C ALA A 91 -0.39 -11.47 -0.44
N ASN A 92 -0.38 -12.15 0.69
CA ASN A 92 -1.59 -12.77 1.22
C ASN A 92 -2.60 -11.73 1.69
N GLU A 93 -2.12 -10.59 2.17
CA GLU A 93 -2.94 -9.46 2.59
C GLU A 93 -2.82 -8.31 1.60
N LEU A 94 -3.96 -7.75 1.18
CA LEU A 94 -3.98 -6.64 0.23
C LEU A 94 -3.17 -5.45 0.75
N ILE A 95 -3.31 -5.13 2.02
CA ILE A 95 -2.62 -3.98 2.61
C ILE A 95 -1.10 -4.14 2.53
N ASP A 96 -0.59 -5.34 2.68
CA ASP A 96 0.84 -5.60 2.58
C ASP A 96 1.34 -5.45 1.15
N ALA A 97 0.57 -5.93 0.17
CA ALA A 97 0.91 -5.76 -1.25
C ALA A 97 0.93 -4.28 -1.65
N LEU A 98 -0.06 -3.51 -1.21
CA LEU A 98 -0.13 -2.07 -1.45
C LEU A 98 1.06 -1.34 -0.81
N TRP A 99 1.36 -1.66 0.44
CA TRP A 99 2.47 -1.05 1.16
C TRP A 99 3.81 -1.30 0.46
N VAL A 100 4.08 -2.54 0.05
CA VAL A 100 5.31 -2.88 -0.68
C VAL A 100 5.41 -2.10 -1.98
N MET A 101 4.31 -1.99 -2.73
CA MET A 101 4.28 -1.22 -3.98
C MET A 101 4.60 0.26 -3.73
N ILE A 102 4.01 0.86 -2.70
CA ILE A 102 4.23 2.27 -2.35
C ILE A 102 5.70 2.52 -2.00
N VAL A 103 6.27 1.69 -1.13
CA VAL A 103 7.67 1.80 -0.72
C VAL A 103 8.60 1.68 -1.94
N LYS A 104 8.34 0.69 -2.79
CA LYS A 104 9.12 0.45 -4.00
C LYS A 104 9.10 1.64 -4.96
N LEU A 105 7.91 2.19 -5.25
CA LEU A 105 7.78 3.34 -6.14
C LEU A 105 8.40 4.60 -5.54
N LYS A 106 8.28 4.80 -4.23
CA LYS A 106 8.90 5.93 -3.55
C LYS A 106 10.41 5.85 -3.59
N GLU A 107 10.98 4.69 -3.34
CA GLU A 107 12.43 4.47 -3.39
C GLU A 107 12.99 4.64 -4.80
N GLU A 108 12.20 4.32 -5.82
CA GLU A 108 12.58 4.51 -7.23
C GLU A 108 12.34 5.93 -7.73
N GLY A 109 11.77 6.81 -6.91
CA GLY A 109 11.51 8.18 -7.28
C GLY A 109 10.30 8.39 -8.19
N VAL A 110 9.42 7.39 -8.31
CA VAL A 110 8.20 7.49 -9.13
C VAL A 110 7.14 8.36 -8.45
N ILE A 111 7.09 8.31 -7.14
CA ILE A 111 6.12 9.09 -6.35
C ILE A 111 6.81 9.90 -5.25
#